data_63c894846c7aac01214331df6a5cec98
#
_entry.id   63c894846c7aac01214331df6a5cec98
#
_cell.length_a   1.000
_cell.length_b   1.000
_cell.length_c   1.000
_cell.angle_alpha   90.00
_cell.angle_beta   90.00
_cell.angle_gamma   90.00
#
_symmetry.space_group_name_H-M   'P 1'
#
loop_
_entity.id
_entity.type
_entity.pdbx_description
1 polymer ?
#
loop_
_entity_poly.entity_id
_entity_poly.type
_entity_poly.pdbx_seq_one_letter_code
_entity_poly.pdbx_strand_id
1 'polypeptide(L)'
;MSEYSLAIKTGGRPVTGLAAVGQAFRRALVSQFHPKMLAAILLPFIIALLGAIILLWGFWDPLTAWLNAQAAEWDFINRADQWFLAIGLFSLKLYLIPLLAVGILLPLSGILGLVIAAIFVMPIVLRHLEKHHYQGLSRQGQYVTAVGAWNAIWVGILFVLGWLATMPLWLIPPLPVVLPVFWWAFAFTRMLRVDAIIEHGSQQERRLLWRRHNRQLWLIGGILSLINLFPPAWLFLPVFSALVFAHFMLEALRQLRAQEVVDV
;
A
#
# COMPACT_ATOMS: atom_id res chain seq x y z
N MET A 1 32.82 -26.32 14.41
CA MET A 1 31.39 -26.47 14.83
C MET A 1 30.93 -25.08 15.19
N SER A 2 30.23 -24.48 14.26
CA SER A 2 30.12 -23.04 14.15
C SER A 2 28.97 -22.47 14.99
N GLU A 3 29.02 -21.15 15.23
CA GLU A 3 27.99 -20.34 15.91
C GLU A 3 26.56 -20.53 15.33
N TYR A 4 26.44 -21.08 14.13
CA TYR A 4 25.17 -21.50 13.51
C TYR A 4 24.42 -22.56 14.33
N SER A 5 25.13 -23.48 14.98
CA SER A 5 24.53 -24.55 15.84
C SER A 5 23.97 -23.99 17.15
N LEU A 6 24.49 -22.86 17.64
CA LEU A 6 24.03 -22.22 18.89
C LEU A 6 22.75 -21.37 18.65
N ALA A 7 22.61 -20.75 17.48
CA ALA A 7 21.43 -19.97 17.14
C ALA A 7 20.16 -20.84 16.96
N ILE A 8 20.34 -22.12 16.58
CA ILE A 8 19.23 -23.09 16.45
C ILE A 8 18.73 -23.56 17.82
N LYS A 9 19.59 -23.61 18.82
CA LYS A 9 19.23 -24.05 20.21
C LYS A 9 18.44 -23.04 21.03
N THR A 10 18.41 -21.76 20.62
CA THR A 10 17.56 -20.73 21.23
C THR A 10 16.21 -20.56 20.52
N GLY A 11 15.90 -21.41 19.55
CA GLY A 11 14.65 -21.44 18.83
C GLY A 11 13.49 -21.89 19.72
N GLY A 12 12.75 -20.93 20.26
CA GLY A 12 11.43 -21.19 20.82
C GLY A 12 10.58 -21.96 19.79
N ARG A 13 9.65 -22.79 20.30
CA ARG A 13 8.71 -23.58 19.50
C ARG A 13 8.21 -22.79 18.27
N PRO A 14 8.13 -23.42 17.10
CA PRO A 14 7.62 -22.74 15.91
C PRO A 14 6.27 -22.09 16.22
N VAL A 15 6.23 -20.76 16.16
CA VAL A 15 5.01 -20.02 16.47
C VAL A 15 4.08 -20.21 15.30
N THR A 16 3.04 -21.00 15.48
CA THR A 16 2.05 -21.33 14.42
C THR A 16 0.71 -20.68 14.69
N GLY A 17 -0.10 -20.54 13.66
CA GLY A 17 -1.47 -20.07 13.79
C GLY A 17 -1.59 -18.58 14.19
N LEU A 18 -2.52 -18.29 15.10
CA LEU A 18 -2.81 -16.93 15.58
C LEU A 18 -1.64 -16.29 16.33
N ALA A 19 -0.85 -17.08 17.05
CA ALA A 19 0.31 -16.59 17.78
C ALA A 19 1.38 -16.03 16.83
N ALA A 20 1.58 -16.64 15.64
CA ALA A 20 2.49 -16.13 14.62
C ALA A 20 2.04 -14.78 14.07
N VAL A 21 0.73 -14.61 13.84
CA VAL A 21 0.13 -13.36 13.42
C VAL A 21 0.37 -12.28 14.47
N GLY A 22 0.01 -12.53 15.73
CA GLY A 22 0.22 -11.58 16.83
C GLY A 22 1.70 -11.18 16.99
N GLN A 23 2.63 -12.14 16.84
CA GLN A 23 4.06 -11.87 16.88
C GLN A 23 4.52 -10.98 15.72
N ALA A 24 3.99 -11.19 14.49
CA ALA A 24 4.29 -10.35 13.33
C ALA A 24 3.84 -8.91 13.57
N PHE A 25 2.61 -8.70 14.07
CA PHE A 25 2.11 -7.37 14.43
C PHE A 25 2.96 -6.70 15.50
N ARG A 26 3.32 -7.41 16.57
CA ARG A 26 4.17 -6.87 17.64
C ARG A 26 5.55 -6.45 17.12
N ARG A 27 6.19 -7.31 16.31
CA ARG A 27 7.51 -7.00 15.71
C ARG A 27 7.40 -5.82 14.74
N ALA A 28 6.36 -5.76 13.94
CA ALA A 28 6.11 -4.64 13.03
C ALA A 28 5.93 -3.33 13.80
N LEU A 29 5.17 -3.35 14.90
CA LEU A 29 4.97 -2.17 15.74
C LEU A 29 6.30 -1.64 16.29
N VAL A 30 7.15 -2.53 16.83
CA VAL A 30 8.48 -2.14 17.33
C VAL A 30 9.35 -1.59 16.19
N SER A 31 9.39 -2.28 15.05
CA SER A 31 10.17 -1.85 13.88
C SER A 31 9.70 -0.54 13.29
N GLN A 32 8.40 -0.22 13.40
CA GLN A 32 7.79 1.03 12.92
C GLN A 32 8.41 2.28 13.55
N PHE A 33 8.80 2.20 14.84
CA PHE A 33 9.42 3.33 15.56
C PHE A 33 10.89 3.54 15.24
N HIS A 34 11.49 2.70 14.41
CA HIS A 34 12.86 2.92 13.98
C HIS A 34 12.96 4.16 13.07
N PRO A 35 13.98 5.05 13.23
CA PRO A 35 14.08 6.30 12.47
C PRO A 35 13.96 6.13 10.94
N LYS A 36 14.52 5.05 10.38
CA LYS A 36 14.40 4.76 8.93
C LYS A 36 12.98 4.42 8.51
N MET A 37 12.19 3.78 9.37
CA MET A 37 10.79 3.48 9.09
C MET A 37 9.91 4.71 9.22
N LEU A 38 10.21 5.58 10.19
CA LEU A 38 9.55 6.88 10.32
C LEU A 38 9.85 7.77 9.09
N ALA A 39 11.10 7.77 8.61
CA ALA A 39 11.44 8.46 7.37
C ALA A 39 10.70 7.86 6.15
N ALA A 40 10.54 6.55 6.08
CA ALA A 40 9.78 5.88 5.02
C ALA A 40 8.28 6.25 5.05
N ILE A 41 7.70 6.54 6.21
CA ILE A 41 6.33 7.06 6.34
C ILE A 41 6.19 8.44 5.70
N LEU A 42 7.20 9.31 5.89
CA LEU A 42 7.16 10.67 5.36
C LEU A 42 7.44 10.73 3.86
N LEU A 43 8.08 9.72 3.29
CA LEU A 43 8.49 9.70 1.89
C LEU A 43 7.34 9.97 0.90
N PRO A 44 6.15 9.31 0.98
CA PRO A 44 5.03 9.58 0.09
C PRO A 44 4.55 11.02 0.15
N PHE A 45 4.53 11.60 1.34
CA PHE A 45 4.07 12.98 1.57
C PHE A 45 5.06 14.01 1.02
N ILE A 46 6.36 13.79 1.21
CA ILE A 46 7.40 14.64 0.64
C ILE A 46 7.31 14.60 -0.90
N ILE A 47 7.15 13.42 -1.48
CA ILE A 47 7.03 13.28 -2.94
C ILE A 47 5.73 13.91 -3.45
N ALA A 48 4.62 13.71 -2.75
CA ALA A 48 3.35 14.33 -3.11
C ALA A 48 3.44 15.87 -3.03
N LEU A 49 4.08 16.41 -1.98
CA LEU A 49 4.29 17.85 -1.82
C LEU A 49 5.16 18.42 -2.94
N LEU A 50 6.30 17.79 -3.22
CA LEU A 50 7.17 18.20 -4.32
C LEU A 50 6.46 18.10 -5.67
N GLY A 51 5.72 17.01 -5.88
CA GLY A 51 4.88 16.81 -7.07
C GLY A 51 3.81 17.90 -7.20
N ALA A 52 3.14 18.28 -6.10
CA ALA A 52 2.17 19.36 -6.08
C ALA A 52 2.81 20.71 -6.48
N ILE A 53 3.97 21.03 -5.91
CA ILE A 53 4.69 22.27 -6.24
C ILE A 53 5.06 22.29 -7.73
N ILE A 54 5.63 21.19 -8.26
CA ILE A 54 6.01 21.08 -9.68
C ILE A 54 4.78 21.17 -10.60
N LEU A 55 3.70 20.46 -10.26
CA LEU A 55 2.48 20.45 -11.05
C LEU A 55 1.79 21.82 -11.03
N LEU A 56 1.67 22.45 -9.86
CA LEU A 56 1.11 23.79 -9.74
C LEU A 56 1.94 24.83 -10.48
N TRP A 57 3.26 24.76 -10.37
CA TRP A 57 4.14 25.73 -11.07
C TRP A 57 4.17 25.53 -12.58
N GLY A 58 4.21 24.29 -13.07
CA GLY A 58 4.36 23.98 -14.49
C GLY A 58 3.04 23.88 -15.26
N PHE A 59 1.94 23.50 -14.60
CA PHE A 59 0.66 23.21 -15.26
C PHE A 59 -0.47 24.17 -14.88
N TRP A 60 -0.23 25.12 -13.99
CA TRP A 60 -1.24 26.07 -13.56
C TRP A 60 -1.82 26.89 -14.73
N ASP A 61 -0.96 27.57 -15.48
CA ASP A 61 -1.40 28.43 -16.57
C ASP A 61 -2.04 27.64 -17.73
N PRO A 62 -1.43 26.53 -18.24
CA PRO A 62 -2.06 25.72 -19.26
C PRO A 62 -3.43 25.16 -18.84
N LEU A 63 -3.53 24.67 -17.60
CA LEU A 63 -4.75 24.06 -17.10
C LEU A 63 -5.86 25.09 -16.87
N THR A 64 -5.53 26.23 -16.26
CA THR A 64 -6.51 27.30 -16.04
C THR A 64 -6.97 27.93 -17.37
N ALA A 65 -6.07 28.10 -18.35
CA ALA A 65 -6.43 28.54 -19.69
C ALA A 65 -7.38 27.56 -20.37
N TRP A 66 -7.09 26.28 -20.31
CA TRP A 66 -7.95 25.22 -20.86
C TRP A 66 -9.32 25.18 -20.15
N LEU A 67 -9.35 25.23 -18.81
CA LEU A 67 -10.60 25.27 -18.04
C LEU A 67 -11.44 26.50 -18.36
N ASN A 68 -10.81 27.67 -18.54
CA ASN A 68 -11.51 28.91 -18.96
C ASN A 68 -12.13 28.75 -20.34
N ALA A 69 -11.42 28.17 -21.33
CA ALA A 69 -11.93 27.90 -22.64
C ALA A 69 -13.15 26.98 -22.60
N GLN A 70 -13.05 25.85 -21.85
CA GLN A 70 -14.17 24.92 -21.67
C GLN A 70 -15.37 25.57 -20.96
N ALA A 71 -15.12 26.33 -19.89
CA ALA A 71 -16.15 27.00 -19.12
C ALA A 71 -16.89 28.08 -19.95
N ALA A 72 -16.25 28.63 -20.98
CA ALA A 72 -16.89 29.58 -21.92
C ALA A 72 -17.95 28.88 -22.80
N GLU A 73 -17.78 27.59 -23.09
CA GLU A 73 -18.72 26.81 -23.90
C GLU A 73 -19.92 26.30 -23.11
N TRP A 74 -19.83 26.26 -21.76
CA TRP A 74 -20.91 25.73 -20.94
C TRP A 74 -21.94 26.78 -20.53
N ASP A 75 -23.09 26.76 -21.20
CA ASP A 75 -24.21 27.68 -20.95
C ASP A 75 -24.65 27.75 -19.48
N PHE A 76 -24.57 26.63 -18.76
CA PHE A 76 -24.90 26.56 -17.33
C PHE A 76 -23.96 27.45 -16.49
N ILE A 77 -22.65 27.35 -16.72
CA ILE A 77 -21.65 28.17 -16.02
C ILE A 77 -21.79 29.63 -16.39
N ASN A 78 -22.05 29.94 -17.68
CA ASN A 78 -22.22 31.32 -18.13
C ASN A 78 -23.47 31.97 -17.51
N ARG A 79 -24.59 31.24 -17.41
CA ARG A 79 -25.81 31.73 -16.77
C ARG A 79 -25.62 31.92 -15.26
N ALA A 80 -24.96 30.97 -14.59
CA ALA A 80 -24.64 31.09 -13.18
C ALA A 80 -23.72 32.28 -12.89
N ASP A 81 -22.69 32.50 -13.72
CA ASP A 81 -21.77 33.63 -13.60
C ASP A 81 -22.50 34.99 -13.76
N GLN A 82 -23.39 35.11 -14.79
CA GLN A 82 -24.21 36.28 -14.99
C GLN A 82 -25.15 36.55 -13.80
N TRP A 83 -25.75 35.52 -13.21
CA TRP A 83 -26.59 35.64 -12.05
C TRP A 83 -25.80 36.14 -10.80
N PHE A 84 -24.59 35.62 -10.57
CA PHE A 84 -23.69 36.08 -9.51
C PHE A 84 -23.35 37.57 -9.69
N LEU A 85 -23.01 37.98 -10.91
CA LEU A 85 -22.74 39.40 -11.25
C LEU A 85 -23.97 40.29 -11.06
N ALA A 86 -25.16 39.80 -11.45
CA ALA A 86 -26.41 40.56 -11.33
C ALA A 86 -26.82 40.85 -9.88
N ILE A 87 -26.45 40.00 -8.93
CA ILE A 87 -26.71 40.22 -7.49
C ILE A 87 -25.55 40.94 -6.78
N GLY A 88 -24.59 41.49 -7.52
CA GLY A 88 -23.48 42.27 -6.99
C GLY A 88 -22.34 41.45 -6.44
N LEU A 89 -22.25 40.15 -6.72
CA LEU A 89 -21.14 39.29 -6.37
C LEU A 89 -20.05 39.31 -7.45
N PHE A 90 -18.89 38.77 -7.10
CA PHE A 90 -17.81 38.59 -8.06
C PHE A 90 -18.13 37.47 -9.06
N SER A 91 -17.47 37.47 -10.23
CA SER A 91 -17.59 36.40 -11.20
C SER A 91 -17.35 35.03 -10.57
N LEU A 92 -18.30 34.12 -10.77
CA LEU A 92 -18.19 32.74 -10.30
C LEU A 92 -16.94 32.05 -10.88
N LYS A 93 -16.61 32.33 -12.14
CA LYS A 93 -15.44 31.76 -12.82
C LYS A 93 -14.12 32.12 -12.13
N LEU A 94 -14.02 33.30 -11.52
CA LEU A 94 -12.82 33.76 -10.81
C LEU A 94 -12.43 32.81 -9.68
N TYR A 95 -13.39 32.18 -9.04
CA TYR A 95 -13.15 31.20 -7.95
C TYR A 95 -13.24 29.76 -8.42
N LEU A 96 -14.16 29.45 -9.35
CA LEU A 96 -14.41 28.10 -9.83
C LEU A 96 -13.20 27.52 -10.57
N ILE A 97 -12.60 28.31 -11.47
CA ILE A 97 -11.48 27.84 -12.29
C ILE A 97 -10.23 27.49 -11.45
N PRO A 98 -9.75 28.38 -10.54
CA PRO A 98 -8.66 28.01 -9.63
C PRO A 98 -9.00 26.82 -8.74
N LEU A 99 -10.23 26.74 -8.23
CA LEU A 99 -10.67 25.62 -7.38
C LEU A 99 -10.64 24.29 -8.15
N LEU A 100 -11.12 24.27 -9.39
CA LEU A 100 -11.05 23.10 -10.26
C LEU A 100 -9.62 22.73 -10.60
N ALA A 101 -8.75 23.71 -10.90
CA ALA A 101 -7.33 23.46 -11.19
C ALA A 101 -6.63 22.82 -9.99
N VAL A 102 -6.81 23.36 -8.78
CA VAL A 102 -6.30 22.77 -7.53
C VAL A 102 -6.90 21.39 -7.29
N GLY A 103 -8.23 21.24 -7.49
CA GLY A 103 -8.96 19.99 -7.34
C GLY A 103 -8.50 18.87 -8.29
N ILE A 104 -7.85 19.20 -9.41
CA ILE A 104 -7.24 18.25 -10.34
C ILE A 104 -5.79 18.00 -9.99
N LEU A 105 -4.99 19.05 -9.78
CA LEU A 105 -3.53 18.92 -9.62
C LEU A 105 -3.13 18.32 -8.27
N LEU A 106 -3.83 18.63 -7.18
CA LEU A 106 -3.51 18.07 -5.86
C LEU A 106 -3.77 16.56 -5.77
N PRO A 107 -4.93 16.01 -6.17
CA PRO A 107 -5.12 14.56 -6.20
C PRO A 107 -4.12 13.86 -7.13
N LEU A 108 -3.79 14.46 -8.27
CA LEU A 108 -2.80 13.91 -9.20
C LEU A 108 -1.41 13.79 -8.55
N SER A 109 -0.98 14.80 -7.80
CA SER A 109 0.26 14.76 -7.04
C SER A 109 0.24 13.70 -5.92
N GLY A 110 -0.91 13.56 -5.26
CA GLY A 110 -1.13 12.52 -4.24
C GLY A 110 -1.03 11.11 -4.82
N ILE A 111 -1.66 10.87 -5.97
CA ILE A 111 -1.56 9.60 -6.70
C ILE A 111 -0.09 9.31 -7.07
N LEU A 112 0.63 10.30 -7.59
CA LEU A 112 2.05 10.16 -7.92
C LEU A 112 2.87 9.79 -6.68
N GLY A 113 2.64 10.46 -5.55
CA GLY A 113 3.29 10.15 -4.27
C GLY A 113 3.02 8.71 -3.81
N LEU A 114 1.77 8.24 -3.94
CA LEU A 114 1.39 6.87 -3.58
C LEU A 114 2.03 5.82 -4.49
N VAL A 115 2.08 6.06 -5.81
CA VAL A 115 2.72 5.14 -6.77
C VAL A 115 4.21 5.01 -6.47
N ILE A 116 4.89 6.12 -6.24
CA ILE A 116 6.32 6.11 -5.91
C ILE A 116 6.55 5.43 -4.54
N ALA A 117 5.70 5.70 -3.55
CA ALA A 117 5.77 5.03 -2.26
C ALA A 117 5.61 3.51 -2.39
N ALA A 118 4.66 3.04 -3.19
CA ALA A 118 4.45 1.60 -3.42
C ALA A 118 5.71 0.92 -3.98
N ILE A 119 6.48 1.60 -4.81
CA ILE A 119 7.72 1.08 -5.39
C ILE A 119 8.85 1.02 -4.35
N PHE A 120 8.96 2.03 -3.48
CA PHE A 120 10.13 2.19 -2.60
C PHE A 120 9.94 1.66 -1.18
N VAL A 121 8.71 1.65 -0.64
CA VAL A 121 8.46 1.26 0.75
C VAL A 121 8.88 -0.18 1.03
N MET A 122 8.46 -1.14 0.20
CA MET A 122 8.77 -2.54 0.45
C MET A 122 10.28 -2.84 0.39
N PRO A 123 11.06 -2.38 -0.59
CA PRO A 123 12.52 -2.53 -0.59
C PRO A 123 13.20 -1.90 0.61
N ILE A 124 12.73 -0.73 1.10
CA ILE A 124 13.28 -0.09 2.30
C ILE A 124 13.02 -0.97 3.53
N VAL A 125 11.80 -1.48 3.67
CA VAL A 125 11.41 -2.39 4.75
C VAL A 125 12.24 -3.66 4.73
N LEU A 126 12.33 -4.35 3.58
CA LEU A 126 13.07 -5.61 3.46
C LEU A 126 14.55 -5.43 3.78
N ARG A 127 15.22 -4.41 3.25
CA ARG A 127 16.64 -4.12 3.55
C ARG A 127 16.87 -3.83 5.04
N HIS A 128 15.91 -3.17 5.70
CA HIS A 128 16.01 -2.92 7.12
C HIS A 128 15.88 -4.21 7.93
N LEU A 129 14.92 -5.06 7.60
CA LEU A 129 14.67 -6.32 8.29
C LEU A 129 15.80 -7.34 8.07
N GLU A 130 16.32 -7.44 6.84
CA GLU A 130 17.50 -8.26 6.53
C GLU A 130 18.67 -7.91 7.46
N LYS A 131 18.94 -6.61 7.58
CA LYS A 131 20.11 -6.14 8.35
C LYS A 131 19.97 -6.34 9.85
N HIS A 132 18.75 -6.32 10.40
CA HIS A 132 18.55 -6.30 11.85
C HIS A 132 17.93 -7.59 12.41
N HIS A 133 17.12 -8.30 11.63
CA HIS A 133 16.33 -9.44 12.12
C HIS A 133 16.51 -10.74 11.35
N TYR A 134 16.87 -10.68 10.07
CA TYR A 134 16.94 -11.85 9.20
C TYR A 134 18.29 -11.95 8.47
N GLN A 135 19.38 -11.71 9.21
CA GLN A 135 20.73 -11.85 8.71
C GLN A 135 20.99 -13.30 8.28
N GLY A 136 21.59 -13.46 7.10
CA GLY A 136 21.91 -14.79 6.55
C GLY A 136 20.77 -15.47 5.80
N LEU A 137 19.58 -14.85 5.67
CA LEU A 137 18.53 -15.37 4.81
C LEU A 137 18.88 -15.08 3.35
N SER A 138 19.35 -16.11 2.61
CA SER A 138 19.78 -15.98 1.22
C SER A 138 18.65 -15.53 0.29
N ARG A 139 18.97 -14.66 -0.67
CA ARG A 139 18.06 -14.21 -1.73
C ARG A 139 18.06 -15.23 -2.87
N GLN A 140 16.92 -15.87 -3.10
CA GLN A 140 16.74 -16.89 -4.16
C GLN A 140 15.64 -16.51 -5.14
N GLY A 141 15.15 -15.27 -5.05
CA GLY A 141 14.11 -14.74 -5.92
C GLY A 141 14.57 -14.58 -7.37
N GLN A 142 13.79 -15.11 -8.30
CA GLN A 142 14.00 -14.94 -9.74
C GLN A 142 12.91 -14.03 -10.31
N TYR A 143 13.28 -13.22 -11.30
CA TYR A 143 12.36 -12.33 -12.02
C TYR A 143 11.55 -11.41 -11.08
N VAL A 144 12.18 -10.92 -10.01
CA VAL A 144 11.54 -10.15 -8.92
C VAL A 144 10.65 -9.03 -9.45
N THR A 145 11.22 -8.15 -10.29
CA THR A 145 10.49 -6.99 -10.84
C THR A 145 9.31 -7.40 -11.71
N ALA A 146 9.52 -8.39 -12.61
CA ALA A 146 8.46 -8.82 -13.52
C ALA A 146 7.30 -9.50 -12.76
N VAL A 147 7.62 -10.37 -11.79
CA VAL A 147 6.60 -11.06 -10.99
C VAL A 147 5.86 -10.09 -10.08
N GLY A 148 6.57 -9.14 -9.46
CA GLY A 148 5.97 -8.09 -8.63
C GLY A 148 5.03 -7.19 -9.44
N ALA A 149 5.51 -6.67 -10.58
CA ALA A 149 4.71 -5.83 -11.48
C ALA A 149 3.48 -6.57 -12.00
N TRP A 150 3.63 -7.81 -12.47
CA TRP A 150 2.51 -8.63 -12.93
C TRP A 150 1.47 -8.84 -11.83
N ASN A 151 1.94 -9.19 -10.62
CA ASN A 151 1.03 -9.35 -9.48
C ASN A 151 0.29 -8.06 -9.14
N ALA A 152 0.97 -6.93 -9.13
CA ALA A 152 0.36 -5.64 -8.84
C ALA A 152 -0.71 -5.25 -9.87
N ILE A 153 -0.41 -5.41 -11.17
CA ILE A 153 -1.37 -5.15 -12.26
C ILE A 153 -2.59 -6.05 -12.13
N TRP A 154 -2.37 -7.36 -11.99
CA TRP A 154 -3.46 -8.34 -11.93
C TRP A 154 -4.35 -8.13 -10.70
N VAL A 155 -3.75 -7.96 -9.53
CA VAL A 155 -4.50 -7.70 -8.28
C VAL A 155 -5.22 -6.36 -8.36
N GLY A 156 -4.59 -5.33 -8.94
CA GLY A 156 -5.21 -4.03 -9.15
C GLY A 156 -6.44 -4.11 -10.06
N ILE A 157 -6.35 -4.82 -11.19
CA ILE A 157 -7.49 -5.04 -12.10
C ILE A 157 -8.62 -5.78 -11.37
N LEU A 158 -8.32 -6.87 -10.67
CA LEU A 158 -9.33 -7.62 -9.93
C LEU A 158 -9.98 -6.78 -8.81
N PHE A 159 -9.18 -5.94 -8.12
CA PHE A 159 -9.68 -5.03 -7.10
C PHE A 159 -10.67 -4.03 -7.70
N VAL A 160 -10.30 -3.35 -8.80
CA VAL A 160 -11.16 -2.35 -9.45
C VAL A 160 -12.42 -3.00 -10.01
N LEU A 161 -12.30 -4.09 -10.74
CA LEU A 161 -13.45 -4.79 -11.31
C LEU A 161 -14.40 -5.32 -10.22
N GLY A 162 -13.84 -5.90 -9.17
CA GLY A 162 -14.63 -6.42 -8.05
C GLY A 162 -15.31 -5.30 -7.26
N TRP A 163 -14.59 -4.20 -7.02
CA TRP A 163 -15.14 -3.01 -6.38
C TRP A 163 -16.34 -2.47 -7.16
N LEU A 164 -16.17 -2.25 -8.46
CA LEU A 164 -17.25 -1.76 -9.34
C LEU A 164 -18.40 -2.75 -9.43
N ALA A 165 -18.13 -4.05 -9.59
CA ALA A 165 -19.17 -5.09 -9.68
C ALA A 165 -19.98 -5.20 -8.39
N THR A 166 -19.39 -4.92 -7.23
CA THR A 166 -20.08 -4.97 -5.94
C THR A 166 -20.73 -3.64 -5.54
N MET A 167 -20.50 -2.54 -6.28
CA MET A 167 -21.06 -1.22 -5.99
C MET A 167 -22.60 -1.22 -5.86
N PRO A 168 -23.37 -1.92 -6.72
CA PRO A 168 -24.83 -1.98 -6.57
C PRO A 168 -25.28 -2.60 -5.24
N LEU A 169 -24.49 -3.49 -4.67
CA LEU A 169 -24.80 -4.15 -3.39
C LEU A 169 -24.63 -3.21 -2.18
N TRP A 170 -24.01 -2.05 -2.35
CA TRP A 170 -23.85 -1.07 -1.27
C TRP A 170 -25.18 -0.47 -0.80
N LEU A 171 -26.23 -0.61 -1.59
CA LEU A 171 -27.59 -0.20 -1.20
C LEU A 171 -28.19 -1.10 -0.11
N ILE A 172 -27.58 -2.26 0.17
CA ILE A 172 -28.09 -3.25 1.12
C ILE A 172 -27.26 -3.19 2.41
N PRO A 173 -27.79 -2.68 3.54
CA PRO A 173 -27.08 -2.74 4.82
C PRO A 173 -26.86 -4.21 5.26
N PRO A 174 -25.68 -4.61 5.78
CA PRO A 174 -24.49 -3.81 6.13
C PRO A 174 -23.36 -3.80 5.06
N LEU A 175 -23.66 -4.14 3.81
CA LEU A 175 -22.67 -4.34 2.75
C LEU A 175 -21.77 -3.11 2.44
N PRO A 176 -22.24 -1.85 2.60
CA PRO A 176 -21.36 -0.68 2.41
C PRO A 176 -20.10 -0.66 3.31
N VAL A 177 -20.15 -1.39 4.43
CA VAL A 177 -18.98 -1.52 5.33
C VAL A 177 -18.21 -2.81 5.04
N VAL A 178 -18.92 -3.92 4.86
CA VAL A 178 -18.32 -5.26 4.70
C VAL A 178 -17.55 -5.37 3.38
N LEU A 179 -18.11 -4.88 2.28
CA LEU A 179 -17.47 -5.01 0.96
C LEU A 179 -16.16 -4.21 0.83
N PRO A 180 -16.08 -2.94 1.25
CA PRO A 180 -14.80 -2.24 1.30
C PRO A 180 -13.75 -2.95 2.14
N VAL A 181 -14.11 -3.43 3.33
CA VAL A 181 -13.20 -4.21 4.20
C VAL A 181 -12.70 -5.45 3.48
N PHE A 182 -13.60 -6.19 2.81
CA PHE A 182 -13.23 -7.39 2.05
C PHE A 182 -12.26 -7.06 0.91
N TRP A 183 -12.54 -6.03 0.09
CA TRP A 183 -11.70 -5.67 -1.03
C TRP A 183 -10.33 -5.15 -0.58
N TRP A 184 -10.27 -4.36 0.48
CA TRP A 184 -8.98 -3.95 1.06
C TRP A 184 -8.22 -5.14 1.65
N ALA A 185 -8.88 -6.08 2.34
CA ALA A 185 -8.26 -7.31 2.82
C ALA A 185 -7.69 -8.14 1.68
N PHE A 186 -8.43 -8.24 0.56
CA PHE A 186 -7.97 -8.89 -0.66
C PHE A 186 -6.72 -8.21 -1.22
N ALA A 187 -6.72 -6.88 -1.37
CA ALA A 187 -5.60 -6.11 -1.89
C ALA A 187 -4.34 -6.29 -1.02
N PHE A 188 -4.45 -6.05 0.30
CA PHE A 188 -3.35 -6.24 1.23
C PHE A 188 -2.79 -7.67 1.16
N THR A 189 -3.66 -8.67 1.20
CA THR A 189 -3.24 -10.08 1.20
C THR A 189 -2.55 -10.45 -0.10
N ARG A 190 -3.11 -10.09 -1.25
CA ARG A 190 -2.60 -10.53 -2.55
C ARG A 190 -1.36 -9.78 -3.00
N MET A 191 -1.26 -8.47 -2.72
CA MET A 191 -0.07 -7.69 -3.04
C MET A 191 1.07 -8.01 -2.08
N LEU A 192 0.86 -7.75 -0.78
CA LEU A 192 1.96 -7.76 0.17
C LEU A 192 2.54 -9.15 0.46
N ARG A 193 1.77 -10.24 0.34
CA ARG A 193 2.34 -11.59 0.47
C ARG A 193 3.36 -11.91 -0.62
N VAL A 194 3.21 -11.33 -1.81
CA VAL A 194 4.18 -11.52 -2.92
C VAL A 194 5.40 -10.65 -2.65
N ASP A 195 5.18 -9.36 -2.40
CA ASP A 195 6.24 -8.37 -2.24
C ASP A 195 7.16 -8.69 -1.04
N ALA A 196 6.58 -9.22 0.05
CA ALA A 196 7.32 -9.55 1.27
C ALA A 196 8.34 -10.68 1.12
N ILE A 197 8.21 -11.54 0.11
CA ILE A 197 9.06 -12.74 -0.01
C ILE A 197 9.71 -12.90 -1.40
N ILE A 198 9.32 -12.05 -2.36
CA ILE A 198 9.71 -12.20 -3.76
C ILE A 198 11.22 -12.18 -3.98
N GLU A 199 11.97 -11.40 -3.19
CA GLU A 199 13.43 -11.31 -3.27
C GLU A 199 14.13 -12.53 -2.63
N HIS A 200 13.53 -13.12 -1.59
CA HIS A 200 14.17 -14.14 -0.77
C HIS A 200 13.76 -15.57 -1.14
N GLY A 201 12.47 -15.78 -1.43
CA GLY A 201 11.92 -17.10 -1.68
C GLY A 201 12.04 -17.55 -3.13
N SER A 202 12.45 -18.80 -3.37
CA SER A 202 12.32 -19.46 -4.66
C SER A 202 10.85 -19.61 -5.06
N GLN A 203 10.57 -19.90 -6.32
CA GLN A 203 9.20 -20.08 -6.81
C GLN A 203 8.45 -21.19 -6.07
N GLN A 204 9.15 -22.27 -5.72
CA GLN A 204 8.57 -23.42 -5.00
C GLN A 204 8.26 -23.04 -3.55
N GLU A 205 9.20 -22.43 -2.83
CA GLU A 205 9.03 -21.97 -1.47
C GLU A 205 7.86 -20.98 -1.34
N ARG A 206 7.77 -20.01 -2.27
CA ARG A 206 6.66 -19.03 -2.29
C ARG A 206 5.30 -19.73 -2.41
N ARG A 207 5.15 -20.66 -3.37
CA ARG A 207 3.89 -21.41 -3.57
C ARG A 207 3.53 -22.24 -2.35
N LEU A 208 4.50 -22.90 -1.72
CA LEU A 208 4.31 -23.72 -0.53
C LEU A 208 3.86 -22.86 0.65
N LEU A 209 4.56 -21.75 0.94
CA LEU A 209 4.24 -20.85 2.04
C LEU A 209 2.87 -20.18 1.88
N TRP A 210 2.50 -19.75 0.66
CA TRP A 210 1.18 -19.18 0.41
C TRP A 210 0.04 -20.18 0.63
N ARG A 211 0.24 -21.45 0.28
CA ARG A 211 -0.76 -22.49 0.54
C ARG A 211 -0.84 -22.83 2.02
N ARG A 212 0.31 -23.01 2.66
CA ARG A 212 0.40 -23.41 4.08
C ARG A 212 -0.15 -22.34 5.02
N HIS A 213 0.08 -21.06 4.71
CA HIS A 213 -0.27 -19.92 5.57
C HIS A 213 -1.41 -19.05 5.02
N ASN A 214 -2.21 -19.55 4.09
CA ASN A 214 -3.26 -18.75 3.44
C ASN A 214 -4.24 -18.13 4.44
N ARG A 215 -4.67 -18.88 5.46
CA ARG A 215 -5.60 -18.37 6.49
C ARG A 215 -5.00 -17.24 7.31
N GLN A 216 -3.75 -17.36 7.71
CA GLN A 216 -3.03 -16.35 8.48
C GLN A 216 -2.80 -15.07 7.64
N LEU A 217 -2.47 -15.21 6.38
CA LEU A 217 -2.31 -14.08 5.45
C LEU A 217 -3.61 -13.30 5.26
N TRP A 218 -4.73 -14.00 5.10
CA TRP A 218 -6.04 -13.37 5.04
C TRP A 218 -6.44 -12.71 6.37
N LEU A 219 -6.08 -13.31 7.50
CA LEU A 219 -6.32 -12.70 8.81
C LEU A 219 -5.52 -11.40 8.97
N ILE A 220 -4.23 -11.40 8.57
CA ILE A 220 -3.40 -10.19 8.57
C ILE A 220 -4.04 -9.12 7.68
N GLY A 221 -4.41 -9.47 6.43
CA GLY A 221 -5.06 -8.54 5.51
C GLY A 221 -6.39 -8.02 6.06
N GLY A 222 -7.18 -8.87 6.71
CA GLY A 222 -8.45 -8.49 7.36
C GLY A 222 -8.24 -7.49 8.50
N ILE A 223 -7.30 -7.74 9.41
CA ILE A 223 -6.97 -6.81 10.51
C ILE A 223 -6.50 -5.46 9.94
N LEU A 224 -5.60 -5.48 8.94
CA LEU A 224 -5.10 -4.25 8.31
C LEU A 224 -6.21 -3.49 7.59
N SER A 225 -7.17 -4.18 6.97
CA SER A 225 -8.31 -3.53 6.32
C SER A 225 -9.26 -2.88 7.33
N LEU A 226 -9.43 -3.47 8.52
CA LEU A 226 -10.18 -2.84 9.62
C LEU A 226 -9.45 -1.59 10.14
N ILE A 227 -8.14 -1.64 10.31
CA ILE A 227 -7.33 -0.48 10.68
C ILE A 227 -7.44 0.61 9.60
N ASN A 228 -7.53 0.22 8.32
CA ASN A 228 -7.69 1.14 7.20
C ASN A 228 -9.02 1.92 7.19
N LEU A 229 -10.01 1.49 7.95
CA LEU A 229 -11.25 2.26 8.15
C LEU A 229 -11.04 3.54 8.96
N PHE A 230 -9.95 3.62 9.72
CA PHE A 230 -9.61 4.77 10.53
C PHE A 230 -8.69 5.73 9.77
N PRO A 231 -9.17 6.91 9.30
CA PRO A 231 -8.40 7.80 8.42
C PRO A 231 -7.00 8.18 8.92
N PRO A 232 -6.75 8.44 10.21
CA PRO A 232 -5.41 8.70 10.70
C PRO A 232 -4.41 7.56 10.47
N ALA A 233 -4.90 6.31 10.32
CA ALA A 233 -4.05 5.17 10.04
C ALA A 233 -3.41 5.23 8.64
N TRP A 234 -4.01 5.92 7.70
CA TRP A 234 -3.50 6.03 6.33
C TRP A 234 -2.09 6.61 6.26
N LEU A 235 -1.72 7.42 7.27
CA LEU A 235 -0.38 7.98 7.37
C LEU A 235 0.70 6.89 7.53
N PHE A 236 0.49 5.92 8.40
CA PHE A 236 1.49 4.91 8.76
C PHE A 236 1.22 3.52 8.17
N LEU A 237 0.00 3.26 7.73
CA LEU A 237 -0.46 1.95 7.28
C LEU A 237 0.37 1.35 6.13
N PRO A 238 0.82 2.12 5.11
CA PRO A 238 1.64 1.56 4.03
C PRO A 238 2.92 0.90 4.53
N VAL A 239 3.66 1.55 5.43
CA VAL A 239 4.89 1.00 6.01
C VAL A 239 4.58 -0.09 7.03
N PHE A 240 3.56 0.11 7.85
CA PHE A 240 3.14 -0.87 8.86
C PHE A 240 2.68 -2.19 8.23
N SER A 241 1.85 -2.14 7.20
CA SER A 241 1.38 -3.33 6.49
C SER A 241 2.54 -4.08 5.82
N ALA A 242 3.47 -3.36 5.20
CA ALA A 242 4.69 -3.94 4.64
C ALA A 242 5.53 -4.66 5.72
N LEU A 243 5.72 -4.01 6.89
CA LEU A 243 6.44 -4.60 8.02
C LEU A 243 5.76 -5.88 8.55
N VAL A 244 4.42 -5.87 8.72
CA VAL A 244 3.69 -7.04 9.23
C VAL A 244 3.84 -8.23 8.28
N PHE A 245 3.60 -8.02 6.98
CA PHE A 245 3.74 -9.07 5.98
C PHE A 245 5.19 -9.56 5.84
N ALA A 246 6.16 -8.65 5.86
CA ALA A 246 7.58 -9.00 5.78
C ALA A 246 8.03 -9.82 6.99
N HIS A 247 7.71 -9.39 8.22
CA HIS A 247 8.03 -10.15 9.42
C HIS A 247 7.38 -11.54 9.41
N PHE A 248 6.11 -11.65 8.99
CA PHE A 248 5.44 -12.94 8.93
C PHE A 248 6.05 -13.86 7.88
N MET A 249 6.26 -13.38 6.65
CA MET A 249 6.72 -14.19 5.54
C MET A 249 8.19 -14.57 5.62
N LEU A 250 9.06 -13.64 6.08
CA LEU A 250 10.49 -13.95 6.27
C LEU A 250 10.70 -14.95 7.41
N GLU A 251 9.92 -14.83 8.50
CA GLU A 251 9.96 -15.81 9.59
C GLU A 251 9.49 -17.19 9.13
N ALA A 252 8.40 -17.25 8.36
CA ALA A 252 7.89 -18.49 7.79
C ALA A 252 8.90 -19.14 6.83
N LEU A 253 9.59 -18.34 6.01
CA LEU A 253 10.66 -18.81 5.12
C LEU A 253 11.86 -19.34 5.91
N ARG A 254 12.27 -18.63 6.95
CA ARG A 254 13.36 -19.06 7.82
C ARG A 254 13.06 -20.42 8.47
N GLN A 255 11.84 -20.60 8.96
CA GLN A 255 11.40 -21.87 9.56
C GLN A 255 11.33 -23.00 8.54
N LEU A 256 10.86 -22.73 7.31
CA LEU A 256 10.80 -23.70 6.23
C LEU A 256 12.22 -24.26 5.91
N ARG A 257 13.17 -23.35 5.70
CA ARG A 257 14.56 -23.74 5.40
C ARG A 257 15.25 -24.44 6.55
N ALA A 258 14.93 -24.07 7.78
CA ALA A 258 15.46 -24.77 8.97
C ALA A 258 14.91 -26.19 9.07
N GLN A 259 13.67 -26.48 8.64
CA GLN A 259 13.10 -27.81 8.58
C GLN A 259 13.78 -28.67 7.51
N GLU A 260 14.00 -28.13 6.30
CA GLU A 260 14.68 -28.85 5.22
C GLU A 260 16.12 -29.27 5.57
N VAL A 261 16.83 -28.48 6.39
CA VAL A 261 18.19 -28.83 6.85
C VAL A 261 18.19 -29.95 7.90
N VAL A 262 17.09 -30.16 8.62
CA VAL A 262 16.99 -31.21 9.65
C VAL A 262 16.60 -32.56 9.03
N ASP A 263 15.91 -32.52 7.90
CA ASP A 263 15.40 -33.73 7.20
C ASP A 263 16.45 -34.32 6.23
N VAL A 264 17.65 -33.74 6.11
CA VAL A 264 18.81 -34.22 5.34
C VAL A 264 19.90 -34.74 6.29
#